data_dab14d5fdf9adc99ac83a9234f2c70dd
#
_entry.id   dab14d5fdf9adc99ac83a9234f2c70dd
#
_cell.length_a   1.000
_cell.length_b   1.000
_cell.length_c   1.000
_cell.angle_alpha   90.00
_cell.angle_beta   90.00
_cell.angle_gamma   90.00
#
_symmetry.space_group_name_H-M   'P 1'
#
loop_
_entity.id
_entity.type
_entity.pdbx_description
1 polymer ?
#
loop_
_entity_poly.entity_id
_entity_poly.type
_entity_poly.pdbx_seq_one_letter_code
_entity_poly.pdbx_strand_id
1 'polypeptide(L)'
;MAQQAQTPQAHIAPQSHTAAYGGGDPRIGWTNAADSLSATAPVLRQRRDGILPAVAAALSIRGETLTCTGSKSERAPVHHPLVQDFLDTLTTERRSRSTGRCPEAVLLSRYLTATEAARADKRAGRKPGKNGKNGRSGAAKATKAPRPGKPPKPLTLSEAKRALKHAKLTARRIREDGDPLHGSYVPPCRSCAPLLAHFGVRAVDPAQERDR
;
A
#
# COMPACT_ATOMS: atom_id res chain seq x y z
N MET A 1 19.35 75.88 -21.01
CA MET A 1 18.18 76.10 -20.14
C MET A 1 17.19 74.97 -20.43
N ALA A 2 17.16 73.94 -19.60
CA ALA A 2 16.23 72.83 -19.70
C ALA A 2 15.45 72.74 -18.40
N GLN A 3 14.14 72.98 -18.44
CA GLN A 3 13.23 72.92 -17.33
C GLN A 3 12.88 71.49 -17.08
N GLN A 4 13.12 71.00 -15.84
CA GLN A 4 12.68 69.70 -15.36
C GLN A 4 11.22 69.81 -14.91
N ALA A 5 10.35 68.99 -15.53
CA ALA A 5 8.97 68.82 -15.13
C ALA A 5 8.88 67.86 -13.90
N GLN A 6 8.38 68.38 -12.80
CA GLN A 6 8.09 67.58 -11.57
C GLN A 6 6.73 66.89 -11.72
N THR A 7 6.72 65.57 -11.61
CA THR A 7 5.49 64.74 -11.53
C THR A 7 4.96 64.75 -10.10
N PRO A 8 3.65 64.94 -9.86
CA PRO A 8 3.09 64.89 -8.50
C PRO A 8 2.95 63.45 -8.02
N GLN A 9 3.51 63.18 -6.85
CA GLN A 9 3.32 61.93 -6.11
C GLN A 9 1.90 61.90 -5.53
N ALA A 10 1.11 60.93 -5.97
CA ALA A 10 -0.16 60.60 -5.35
C ALA A 10 0.07 59.92 -4.01
N HIS A 11 -0.32 60.56 -2.90
CA HIS A 11 -0.41 59.98 -1.57
C HIS A 11 -1.53 58.96 -1.54
N ILE A 12 -1.20 57.67 -1.51
CA ILE A 12 -2.14 56.61 -1.23
C ILE A 12 -2.27 56.52 0.29
N ALA A 13 -3.44 56.93 0.83
CA ALA A 13 -3.78 56.78 2.22
C ALA A 13 -3.89 55.27 2.59
N PRO A 14 -3.40 54.80 3.75
CA PRO A 14 -3.56 53.41 4.17
C PRO A 14 -5.03 53.16 4.51
N GLN A 15 -5.68 52.30 3.75
CA GLN A 15 -7.00 51.78 4.10
C GLN A 15 -6.84 50.79 5.30
N SER A 16 -7.25 51.23 6.45
CA SER A 16 -7.37 50.41 7.64
C SER A 16 -8.54 49.43 7.48
N HIS A 17 -8.24 48.24 7.02
CA HIS A 17 -9.20 47.10 7.07
C HIS A 17 -9.29 46.60 8.52
N THR A 18 -10.18 47.18 9.30
CA THR A 18 -10.65 46.55 10.55
C THR A 18 -11.51 45.36 10.15
N ALA A 19 -10.89 44.16 10.02
CA ALA A 19 -11.61 42.93 9.96
C ALA A 19 -12.16 42.63 11.37
N ALA A 20 -13.48 42.82 11.53
CA ALA A 20 -14.20 42.35 12.70
C ALA A 20 -14.15 40.81 12.69
N TYR A 21 -13.26 40.23 13.47
CA TYR A 21 -13.26 38.80 13.77
C TYR A 21 -14.43 38.51 14.71
N GLY A 22 -15.60 38.14 14.19
CA GLY A 22 -16.61 37.44 14.94
C GLY A 22 -16.03 36.10 15.42
N GLY A 23 -16.13 35.82 16.74
CA GLY A 23 -15.49 34.71 17.43
C GLY A 23 -15.95 33.31 17.04
N GLY A 24 -15.70 32.90 15.82
CA GLY A 24 -15.82 31.51 15.37
C GLY A 24 -14.46 30.82 15.36
N ASP A 25 -14.42 29.53 15.58
CA ASP A 25 -13.20 28.74 15.53
C ASP A 25 -12.52 28.94 14.15
N PRO A 26 -11.28 29.46 14.09
CA PRO A 26 -10.58 29.73 12.83
C PRO A 26 -10.29 28.46 12.02
N ARG A 27 -10.58 27.28 12.55
CA ARG A 27 -10.44 25.99 11.87
C ARG A 27 -11.67 25.60 11.06
N ILE A 28 -12.81 26.20 11.37
CA ILE A 28 -14.09 25.88 10.72
C ILE A 28 -14.57 27.13 10.00
N GLY A 29 -14.08 27.56 8.90
CA GLY A 29 -14.42 28.79 8.20
C GLY A 29 -15.93 29.07 7.92
N TRP A 30 -16.79 28.78 8.88
CA TRP A 30 -18.25 28.95 8.85
C TRP A 30 -18.62 30.21 9.62
N THR A 31 -18.51 31.34 8.96
CA THR A 31 -18.66 32.57 9.68
C THR A 31 -20.07 33.07 9.80
N ASN A 32 -20.94 33.00 8.82
CA ASN A 32 -22.33 33.39 8.94
C ASN A 32 -23.17 32.87 7.77
N ALA A 33 -24.46 32.64 8.00
CA ALA A 33 -25.44 32.27 6.96
C ALA A 33 -25.57 33.30 5.83
N ALA A 34 -25.26 34.56 6.08
CA ALA A 34 -25.31 35.63 5.09
C ALA A 34 -24.17 35.59 4.09
N ASP A 35 -22.96 35.12 4.54
CA ASP A 35 -21.80 34.97 3.68
C ASP A 35 -21.90 33.73 2.78
N SER A 36 -22.78 32.79 3.12
CA SER A 36 -23.00 31.55 2.36
C SER A 36 -23.63 31.76 0.99
N LEU A 37 -24.31 32.89 0.78
CA LEU A 37 -24.98 33.18 -0.49
C LEU A 37 -24.06 33.80 -1.54
N SER A 38 -22.89 34.28 -1.14
CA SER A 38 -21.88 34.86 -2.03
C SER A 38 -20.59 34.02 -2.11
N ALA A 39 -20.46 32.99 -1.29
CA ALA A 39 -19.29 32.16 -1.25
C ALA A 39 -19.28 31.19 -2.44
N THR A 40 -18.42 31.46 -3.41
CA THR A 40 -17.85 30.40 -4.23
C THR A 40 -17.47 29.27 -3.28
N ALA A 41 -18.00 28.05 -3.51
CA ALA A 41 -17.77 26.90 -2.63
C ALA A 41 -16.33 26.88 -2.14
N PRO A 42 -16.08 26.77 -0.83
CA PRO A 42 -14.72 26.81 -0.30
C PRO A 42 -13.91 25.73 -1.00
N VAL A 43 -12.94 26.17 -1.80
CA VAL A 43 -11.97 25.25 -2.38
C VAL A 43 -11.21 24.67 -1.20
N LEU A 44 -11.56 23.46 -0.81
CA LEU A 44 -10.85 22.71 0.21
C LEU A 44 -9.40 22.48 -0.28
N ARG A 45 -8.54 23.46 -0.06
CA ARG A 45 -7.10 23.38 -0.35
C ARG A 45 -6.35 22.47 0.60
N GLN A 46 -7.05 21.75 1.46
CA GLN A 46 -6.42 20.71 2.26
C GLN A 46 -6.06 19.56 1.33
N ARG A 47 -4.80 19.55 0.94
CA ARG A 47 -4.23 18.42 0.22
C ARG A 47 -4.44 17.18 1.07
N ARG A 48 -5.34 16.31 0.65
CA ARG A 48 -5.56 14.97 1.23
C ARG A 48 -4.34 14.06 1.05
N ASP A 49 -3.30 14.56 0.38
CA ASP A 49 -2.02 13.86 0.14
C ASP A 49 -1.39 13.28 1.42
N GLY A 50 -1.67 13.88 2.59
CA GLY A 50 -1.21 13.37 3.89
C GLY A 50 -2.02 12.18 4.41
N ILE A 51 -3.29 12.05 4.05
CA ILE A 51 -4.25 11.09 4.63
C ILE A 51 -4.44 9.88 3.71
N LEU A 52 -4.56 10.11 2.40
CA LEU A 52 -4.79 9.04 1.44
C LEU A 52 -3.47 8.37 0.99
N PRO A 53 -3.48 7.07 0.73
CA PRO A 53 -2.33 6.39 0.14
C PRO A 53 -2.05 6.98 -1.25
N ALA A 54 -0.79 7.31 -1.51
CA ALA A 54 -0.39 7.94 -2.77
C ALA A 54 -0.18 6.95 -3.92
N VAL A 55 -0.09 5.65 -3.62
CA VAL A 55 0.21 4.60 -4.59
C VAL A 55 -0.64 3.37 -4.29
N ALA A 56 -1.24 2.81 -5.33
CA ALA A 56 -1.84 1.47 -5.32
C ALA A 56 -1.00 0.53 -6.18
N ALA A 57 -0.97 -0.73 -5.82
CA ALA A 57 -0.34 -1.76 -6.64
C ALA A 57 -1.29 -2.95 -6.87
N ALA A 58 -1.06 -3.62 -7.99
CA ALA A 58 -1.74 -4.84 -8.38
C ALA A 58 -0.70 -5.92 -8.67
N LEU A 59 -0.88 -7.09 -8.09
CA LEU A 59 -0.07 -8.28 -8.30
C LEU A 59 -0.90 -9.30 -9.06
N SER A 60 -0.52 -9.60 -10.30
CA SER A 60 -1.19 -10.58 -11.14
C SER A 60 -0.39 -11.88 -11.16
N ILE A 61 -1.05 -12.99 -10.80
CA ILE A 61 -0.45 -14.32 -10.74
C ILE A 61 -1.46 -15.34 -11.26
N ARG A 62 -1.11 -16.06 -12.31
CA ARG A 62 -1.93 -17.18 -12.84
C ARG A 62 -3.39 -16.80 -13.14
N GLY A 63 -3.64 -15.57 -13.56
CA GLY A 63 -4.99 -15.05 -13.84
C GLY A 63 -5.71 -14.43 -12.65
N GLU A 64 -5.20 -14.59 -11.44
CA GLU A 64 -5.70 -13.87 -10.25
C GLU A 64 -4.99 -12.53 -10.09
N THR A 65 -5.72 -11.50 -9.67
CA THR A 65 -5.16 -10.18 -9.40
C THR A 65 -5.47 -9.76 -7.97
N LEU A 66 -4.44 -9.52 -7.20
CA LEU A 66 -4.50 -8.97 -5.86
C LEU A 66 -4.14 -7.49 -5.90
N THR A 67 -4.90 -6.65 -5.20
CA THR A 67 -4.65 -5.21 -5.14
C THR A 67 -4.46 -4.75 -3.70
N CYS A 68 -3.62 -3.75 -3.50
CA CYS A 68 -3.56 -3.01 -2.26
C CYS A 68 -3.00 -1.61 -2.46
N THR A 69 -3.13 -0.80 -1.43
CA THR A 69 -2.51 0.52 -1.32
C THR A 69 -1.35 0.48 -0.33
N GLY A 70 -0.44 1.43 -0.43
CA GLY A 70 0.62 1.60 0.55
C GLY A 70 0.06 1.89 1.96
N SER A 71 0.74 1.42 2.99
CA SER A 71 0.35 1.67 4.37
C SER A 71 0.87 3.03 4.84
N LYS A 72 -0.06 3.91 5.22
CA LYS A 72 0.22 5.19 5.90
C LYS A 72 -0.08 5.13 7.40
N SER A 73 -0.50 3.97 7.93
CA SER A 73 -0.76 3.83 9.36
C SER A 73 0.49 4.13 10.17
N GLU A 74 0.33 4.63 11.38
CA GLU A 74 1.43 4.90 12.31
C GLU A 74 2.21 3.62 12.62
N ARG A 75 1.50 2.51 12.81
CA ARG A 75 2.11 1.19 13.01
C ARG A 75 2.57 0.60 11.67
N ALA A 76 3.81 0.13 11.64
CA ALA A 76 4.33 -0.60 10.47
C ALA A 76 3.50 -1.88 10.19
N PRO A 77 3.27 -2.22 8.92
CA PRO A 77 2.60 -3.48 8.58
C PRO A 77 3.46 -4.68 9.00
N VAL A 78 2.82 -5.71 9.50
CA VAL A 78 3.48 -6.99 9.79
C VAL A 78 3.66 -7.74 8.48
N HIS A 79 4.89 -8.12 8.18
CA HIS A 79 5.22 -8.85 6.96
C HIS A 79 5.37 -10.36 7.20
N HIS A 80 5.18 -11.12 6.12
CA HIS A 80 5.57 -12.53 6.10
C HIS A 80 7.07 -12.65 6.39
N PRO A 81 7.54 -13.65 7.19
CA PRO A 81 8.94 -13.76 7.61
C PRO A 81 9.94 -13.64 6.46
N LEU A 82 9.73 -14.32 5.33
CA LEU A 82 10.63 -14.24 4.17
C LEU A 82 10.75 -12.84 3.58
N VAL A 83 9.69 -12.01 3.65
CA VAL A 83 9.73 -10.63 3.18
C VAL A 83 10.47 -9.75 4.20
N GLN A 84 10.16 -9.95 5.49
CA GLN A 84 10.83 -9.22 6.57
C GLN A 84 12.33 -9.49 6.59
N ASP A 85 12.73 -10.77 6.56
CA ASP A 85 14.13 -11.18 6.52
C ASP A 85 14.89 -10.50 5.37
N PHE A 86 14.29 -10.46 4.16
CA PHE A 86 14.90 -9.76 3.04
C PHE A 86 15.02 -8.25 3.29
N LEU A 87 13.96 -7.59 3.79
CA LEU A 87 13.98 -6.16 4.06
C LEU A 87 15.05 -5.79 5.11
N ASP A 88 15.31 -6.68 6.06
CA ASP A 88 16.31 -6.49 7.11
C ASP A 88 17.75 -6.63 6.58
N THR A 89 17.95 -7.38 5.50
CA THR A 89 19.27 -7.47 4.82
C THR A 89 19.61 -6.25 3.97
N LEU A 90 18.64 -5.36 3.70
CA LEU A 90 18.91 -4.17 2.88
C LEU A 90 19.86 -3.20 3.56
N THR A 91 20.88 -2.77 2.83
CA THR A 91 21.79 -1.71 3.27
C THR A 91 21.07 -0.36 3.36
N THR A 92 21.62 0.58 4.12
CA THR A 92 21.06 1.93 4.30
C THR A 92 20.82 2.62 2.95
N GLU A 93 21.70 2.45 1.99
CA GLU A 93 21.57 3.03 0.64
C GLU A 93 20.38 2.50 -0.14
N ARG A 94 20.01 1.25 0.09
CA ARG A 94 18.87 0.59 -0.56
C ARG A 94 17.57 0.73 0.22
N ARG A 95 17.62 1.26 1.44
CA ARG A 95 16.41 1.54 2.22
C ARG A 95 15.75 2.83 1.76
N SER A 96 14.47 2.78 1.42
CA SER A 96 13.64 3.96 1.21
C SER A 96 13.06 4.43 2.55
N ARG A 97 12.62 5.71 2.63
CA ARG A 97 11.95 6.24 3.82
C ARG A 97 10.70 5.41 4.23
N SER A 98 10.07 4.76 3.28
CA SER A 98 8.86 3.95 3.46
C SER A 98 9.13 2.45 3.32
N THR A 99 10.36 1.98 3.62
CA THR A 99 10.71 0.56 3.54
C THR A 99 9.69 -0.29 4.30
N GLY A 100 9.15 -1.32 3.65
CA GLY A 100 8.10 -2.18 4.19
C GLY A 100 6.68 -1.61 4.13
N ARG A 101 6.50 -0.30 3.92
CA ARG A 101 5.16 0.33 3.82
C ARG A 101 4.65 0.45 2.39
N CYS A 102 5.50 0.17 1.42
CA CYS A 102 5.15 0.22 0.00
C CYS A 102 4.13 -0.86 -0.35
N PRO A 103 3.19 -0.58 -1.26
CA PRO A 103 2.16 -1.54 -1.64
C PRO A 103 2.74 -2.85 -2.18
N GLU A 104 3.90 -2.82 -2.83
CA GLU A 104 4.59 -3.99 -3.37
C GLU A 104 5.01 -4.97 -2.26
N ALA A 105 5.63 -4.47 -1.19
CA ALA A 105 6.04 -5.30 -0.05
C ALA A 105 4.82 -5.89 0.67
N VAL A 106 3.77 -5.09 0.84
CA VAL A 106 2.50 -5.53 1.46
C VAL A 106 1.82 -6.60 0.63
N LEU A 107 1.76 -6.45 -0.70
CA LEU A 107 1.16 -7.46 -1.60
C LEU A 107 1.91 -8.77 -1.57
N LEU A 108 3.24 -8.74 -1.70
CA LEU A 108 4.06 -9.95 -1.60
C LEU A 108 3.84 -10.66 -0.27
N SER A 109 3.87 -9.91 0.82
CA SER A 109 3.65 -10.45 2.16
C SER A 109 2.28 -11.12 2.29
N ARG A 110 1.20 -10.45 1.87
CA ARG A 110 -0.17 -10.98 1.90
C ARG A 110 -0.31 -12.25 1.06
N TYR A 111 0.26 -12.25 -0.15
CA TYR A 111 0.21 -13.41 -1.03
C TYR A 111 0.93 -14.63 -0.41
N LEU A 112 2.13 -14.43 0.15
CA LEU A 112 2.89 -15.51 0.77
C LEU A 112 2.18 -16.06 2.01
N THR A 113 1.62 -15.18 2.85
CA THR A 113 0.81 -15.60 4.03
C THR A 113 -0.42 -16.40 3.59
N ALA A 114 -1.15 -15.95 2.58
CA ALA A 114 -2.30 -16.67 2.04
C ALA A 114 -1.90 -18.03 1.45
N THR A 115 -0.76 -18.09 0.75
CA THR A 115 -0.22 -19.33 0.19
C THR A 115 0.16 -20.32 1.29
N GLU A 116 0.76 -19.84 2.38
CA GLU A 116 1.12 -20.67 3.53
C GLU A 116 -0.12 -21.22 4.24
N ALA A 117 -1.13 -20.36 4.47
CA ALA A 117 -2.41 -20.76 5.05
C ALA A 117 -3.12 -21.82 4.20
N ALA A 118 -3.24 -21.61 2.88
CA ALA A 118 -3.85 -22.57 1.97
C ALA A 118 -3.14 -23.95 1.96
N ARG A 119 -1.81 -23.96 2.20
CA ARG A 119 -1.05 -25.23 2.33
C ARG A 119 -1.33 -25.92 3.65
N ALA A 120 -1.47 -25.15 4.73
CA ALA A 120 -1.84 -25.69 6.03
C ALA A 120 -3.22 -26.35 5.96
N ASP A 121 -4.20 -25.67 5.35
CA ASP A 121 -5.57 -26.18 5.17
C ASP A 121 -5.61 -27.47 4.34
N LYS A 122 -4.88 -27.50 3.22
CA LYS A 122 -4.76 -28.72 2.39
C LYS A 122 -4.15 -29.90 3.14
N ARG A 123 -3.25 -29.65 4.08
CA ARG A 123 -2.67 -30.71 4.92
C ARG A 123 -3.64 -31.16 6.00
N ALA A 124 -4.35 -30.24 6.62
CA ALA A 124 -5.36 -30.54 7.64
C ALA A 124 -6.55 -31.33 7.04
N GLY A 125 -6.98 -31.00 5.82
CA GLY A 125 -8.06 -31.67 5.10
C GLY A 125 -7.69 -33.05 4.54
N ARG A 126 -6.40 -33.39 4.44
CA ARG A 126 -5.98 -34.77 4.14
C ARG A 126 -6.15 -35.63 5.37
N LYS A 127 -7.36 -36.20 5.56
CA LYS A 127 -7.59 -37.28 6.53
C LYS A 127 -6.51 -38.36 6.30
N PRO A 128 -5.91 -38.91 7.37
CA PRO A 128 -4.98 -40.03 7.22
C PRO A 128 -5.72 -41.13 6.48
N GLY A 129 -5.26 -41.42 5.26
CA GLY A 129 -5.90 -42.40 4.39
C GLY A 129 -6.01 -43.72 5.12
N LYS A 130 -7.19 -44.33 5.04
CA LYS A 130 -7.42 -45.75 5.34
C LYS A 130 -6.52 -46.62 4.44
N ASN A 131 -5.25 -46.73 4.78
CA ASN A 131 -4.41 -47.83 4.32
C ASN A 131 -4.36 -48.86 5.45
N GLY A 132 -5.14 -49.85 5.32
CA GLY A 132 -5.17 -50.96 6.32
C GLY A 132 -6.34 -51.85 6.12
N LYS A 133 -6.50 -52.45 4.91
CA LYS A 133 -7.04 -53.80 4.85
C LYS A 133 -5.99 -54.73 5.45
N ASN A 134 -6.21 -55.15 6.70
CA ASN A 134 -6.01 -56.52 7.12
C ASN A 134 -6.52 -56.67 8.55
N GLY A 135 -7.46 -57.59 8.68
CA GLY A 135 -8.13 -57.88 9.94
C GLY A 135 -7.20 -58.49 11.00
N ARG A 136 -7.58 -58.24 12.22
CA ARG A 136 -7.71 -59.24 13.28
C ARG A 136 -8.28 -58.54 14.50
N SER A 137 -9.34 -59.14 14.97
CA SER A 137 -10.02 -58.93 16.25
C SER A 137 -9.05 -58.82 17.43
N GLY A 138 -9.31 -57.92 18.36
CA GLY A 138 -8.69 -57.99 19.68
C GLY A 138 -8.62 -56.67 20.43
N ALA A 139 -9.46 -56.59 21.48
CA ALA A 139 -9.28 -55.79 22.68
C ALA A 139 -9.47 -54.25 22.58
N ALA A 140 -10.48 -53.78 23.27
CA ALA A 140 -10.71 -52.42 23.68
C ALA A 140 -9.45 -51.80 24.27
N LYS A 141 -8.94 -50.78 23.60
CA LYS A 141 -7.83 -49.95 24.12
C LYS A 141 -8.26 -48.49 24.14
N ALA A 142 -8.20 -47.96 25.35
CA ALA A 142 -8.54 -46.61 25.74
C ALA A 142 -8.33 -45.54 24.65
N THR A 143 -9.32 -44.68 24.47
CA THR A 143 -9.35 -43.50 23.66
C THR A 143 -8.16 -42.59 23.98
N LYS A 144 -7.07 -42.75 23.24
CA LYS A 144 -5.92 -41.84 23.28
C LYS A 144 -6.34 -40.55 22.63
N ALA A 145 -6.37 -39.47 23.41
CA ALA A 145 -6.65 -38.13 22.93
C ALA A 145 -5.87 -37.84 21.63
N PRO A 146 -6.46 -37.12 20.64
CA PRO A 146 -5.78 -36.79 19.41
C PRO A 146 -4.52 -35.98 19.74
N ARG A 147 -3.36 -36.50 19.33
CA ARG A 147 -2.10 -35.81 19.51
C ARG A 147 -2.18 -34.45 18.77
N PRO A 148 -1.81 -33.34 19.42
CA PRO A 148 -1.78 -32.05 18.77
C PRO A 148 -0.95 -32.17 17.47
N GLY A 149 -1.56 -31.83 16.34
CA GLY A 149 -0.94 -31.95 15.03
C GLY A 149 0.37 -31.18 15.02
N LYS A 150 1.41 -31.77 14.41
CA LYS A 150 2.71 -31.11 14.22
C LYS A 150 2.50 -29.75 13.56
N PRO A 151 3.09 -28.65 14.07
CA PRO A 151 2.89 -27.33 13.52
C PRO A 151 3.19 -27.32 12.00
N PRO A 152 2.45 -26.57 11.20
CA PRO A 152 2.67 -26.50 9.76
C PRO A 152 4.09 -26.02 9.48
N LYS A 153 4.79 -26.71 8.57
CA LYS A 153 6.14 -26.34 8.17
C LYS A 153 6.10 -24.98 7.45
N PRO A 154 6.91 -23.99 7.86
CA PRO A 154 6.93 -22.67 7.25
C PRO A 154 7.30 -22.75 5.75
N LEU A 155 6.86 -21.77 4.99
CA LEU A 155 7.15 -21.65 3.56
C LEU A 155 8.64 -21.39 3.36
N THR A 156 9.30 -22.19 2.51
CA THR A 156 10.70 -21.94 2.15
C THR A 156 10.82 -20.92 1.02
N LEU A 157 11.97 -20.25 0.90
CA LEU A 157 12.22 -19.28 -0.17
C LEU A 157 12.05 -19.89 -1.58
N SER A 158 12.53 -21.12 -1.79
CA SER A 158 12.38 -21.82 -3.08
C SER A 158 10.93 -22.10 -3.44
N GLU A 159 10.10 -22.42 -2.45
CA GLU A 159 8.67 -22.60 -2.63
C GLU A 159 7.95 -21.26 -2.88
N ALA A 160 8.34 -20.19 -2.18
CA ALA A 160 7.85 -18.84 -2.42
C ALA A 160 8.14 -18.36 -3.85
N LYS A 161 9.39 -18.52 -4.33
CA LYS A 161 9.77 -18.20 -5.71
C LYS A 161 8.98 -19.03 -6.74
N ARG A 162 8.72 -20.30 -6.46
CA ARG A 162 7.89 -21.16 -7.33
C ARG A 162 6.44 -20.71 -7.36
N ALA A 163 5.89 -20.29 -6.22
CA ALA A 163 4.54 -19.77 -6.13
C ALA A 163 4.37 -18.45 -6.89
N LEU A 164 5.40 -17.60 -6.85
CA LEU A 164 5.46 -16.29 -7.53
C LEU A 164 5.97 -16.36 -8.99
N LYS A 165 6.22 -17.57 -9.50
CA LYS A 165 6.69 -17.74 -10.88
C LYS A 165 5.73 -17.11 -11.87
N HIS A 166 6.25 -16.26 -12.77
CA HIS A 166 5.51 -15.48 -13.75
C HIS A 166 4.60 -14.38 -13.15
N ALA A 167 4.74 -14.05 -11.88
CA ALA A 167 4.01 -12.95 -11.28
C ALA A 167 4.43 -11.62 -11.90
N LYS A 168 3.42 -10.78 -12.22
CA LYS A 168 3.60 -9.41 -12.69
C LYS A 168 3.05 -8.46 -11.66
N LEU A 169 3.77 -7.37 -11.41
CA LEU A 169 3.36 -6.34 -10.48
C LEU A 169 3.35 -4.99 -11.17
N THR A 170 2.25 -4.26 -11.01
CA THR A 170 2.07 -2.90 -11.51
C THR A 170 1.72 -1.99 -10.36
N ALA A 171 2.35 -0.83 -10.26
CA ALA A 171 1.96 0.19 -9.30
C ALA A 171 1.54 1.48 -10.02
N ARG A 172 0.52 2.17 -9.48
CA ARG A 172 -0.05 3.39 -10.04
C ARG A 172 -0.23 4.46 -8.97
N ARG A 173 -0.12 5.72 -9.37
CA ARG A 173 -0.40 6.86 -8.50
C ARG A 173 -1.88 6.99 -8.24
N ILE A 174 -2.21 7.27 -6.98
CA ILE A 174 -3.55 7.71 -6.57
C ILE A 174 -3.47 9.21 -6.35
N ARG A 175 -4.25 9.96 -7.10
CA ARG A 175 -4.37 11.42 -7.02
C ARG A 175 -5.84 11.80 -7.04
N GLU A 176 -6.13 13.07 -6.86
CA GLU A 176 -7.50 13.60 -7.01
C GLU A 176 -7.93 13.50 -8.47
N ASP A 177 -9.25 13.40 -8.67
CA ASP A 177 -9.83 13.41 -10.01
C ASP A 177 -9.46 14.69 -10.75
N GLY A 178 -9.01 14.55 -11.99
CA GLY A 178 -8.51 15.67 -12.80
C GLY A 178 -7.00 15.92 -12.68
N ASP A 179 -6.29 15.30 -11.75
CA ASP A 179 -4.82 15.35 -11.73
C ASP A 179 -4.26 14.50 -12.89
N PRO A 180 -3.47 15.09 -13.80
CA PRO A 180 -2.92 14.37 -14.97
C PRO A 180 -2.00 13.21 -14.59
N LEU A 181 -1.51 13.17 -13.34
CA LEU A 181 -0.69 12.08 -12.83
C LEU A 181 -1.51 10.95 -12.22
N HIS A 182 -2.86 11.11 -12.09
CA HIS A 182 -3.71 10.04 -11.61
C HIS A 182 -3.62 8.81 -12.52
N GLY A 183 -3.47 7.64 -11.93
CA GLY A 183 -3.35 6.38 -12.68
C GLY A 183 -2.02 6.18 -13.43
N SER A 184 -1.09 7.15 -13.39
CA SER A 184 0.22 6.99 -14.01
C SER A 184 1.03 5.87 -13.34
N TYR A 185 1.84 5.17 -14.12
CA TYR A 185 2.72 4.12 -13.62
C TYR A 185 3.78 4.69 -12.66
N VAL A 186 4.07 3.92 -11.61
CA VAL A 186 5.12 4.21 -10.64
C VAL A 186 6.13 3.08 -10.63
N PRO A 187 7.40 3.32 -10.99
CA PRO A 187 8.42 2.29 -10.88
C PRO A 187 8.63 1.89 -9.41
N PRO A 188 9.03 0.64 -9.14
CA PRO A 188 9.35 0.20 -7.79
C PRO A 188 10.41 1.08 -7.14
N CYS A 189 10.22 1.40 -5.86
CA CYS A 189 11.21 2.19 -5.11
C CYS A 189 12.51 1.38 -4.90
N ARG A 190 13.57 2.07 -4.46
CA ARG A 190 14.89 1.47 -4.27
C ARG A 190 14.92 0.26 -3.31
N SER A 191 13.94 0.13 -2.39
CA SER A 191 13.78 -1.05 -1.54
C SER A 191 12.99 -2.16 -2.23
N CYS A 192 11.96 -1.80 -3.00
CA CYS A 192 11.07 -2.75 -3.64
C CYS A 192 11.66 -3.37 -4.90
N ALA A 193 12.48 -2.64 -5.66
CA ALA A 193 13.12 -3.19 -6.85
C ALA A 193 13.96 -4.44 -6.56
N PRO A 194 14.91 -4.45 -5.61
CA PRO A 194 15.64 -5.65 -5.24
C PRO A 194 14.74 -6.72 -4.57
N LEU A 195 13.69 -6.32 -3.83
CA LEU A 195 12.74 -7.26 -3.24
C LEU A 195 12.01 -8.05 -4.33
N LEU A 196 11.47 -7.37 -5.34
CA LEU A 196 10.79 -8.02 -6.46
C LEU A 196 11.71 -8.96 -7.22
N ALA A 197 12.95 -8.52 -7.50
CA ALA A 197 13.97 -9.35 -8.15
C ALA A 197 14.31 -10.59 -7.32
N HIS A 198 14.42 -10.45 -5.99
CA HIS A 198 14.69 -11.56 -5.09
C HIS A 198 13.62 -12.67 -5.18
N PHE A 199 12.37 -12.30 -5.28
CA PHE A 199 11.25 -13.24 -5.41
C PHE A 199 10.93 -13.64 -6.86
N GLY A 200 11.60 -13.05 -7.84
CA GLY A 200 11.38 -13.32 -9.27
C GLY A 200 10.09 -12.73 -9.81
N VAL A 201 9.59 -11.65 -9.21
CA VAL A 201 8.41 -10.90 -9.65
C VAL A 201 8.83 -9.79 -10.60
N ARG A 202 8.15 -9.69 -11.74
CA ARG A 202 8.44 -8.66 -12.74
C ARG A 202 7.58 -7.42 -12.53
N ALA A 203 8.21 -6.26 -12.34
CA ALA A 203 7.53 -4.98 -12.40
C ALA A 203 7.20 -4.65 -13.86
N VAL A 204 5.96 -4.25 -14.12
CA VAL A 204 5.45 -4.02 -15.48
C VAL A 204 4.73 -2.70 -15.55
N ASP A 205 5.07 -1.91 -16.58
CA ASP A 205 4.29 -0.76 -16.99
C ASP A 205 3.24 -1.23 -18.01
N PRO A 206 1.95 -1.16 -17.69
CA PRO A 206 0.89 -1.64 -18.57
C PRO A 206 0.76 -0.81 -19.85
N ALA A 207 1.29 0.41 -19.92
CA ALA A 207 1.31 1.17 -21.16
C ALA A 207 2.30 0.55 -22.16
N GLN A 208 3.49 0.18 -21.71
CA GLN A 208 4.51 -0.42 -22.55
C GLN A 208 4.20 -1.89 -22.95
N GLU A 209 3.33 -2.58 -22.20
CA GLU A 209 2.99 -3.97 -22.51
C GLU A 209 1.89 -4.08 -23.59
N ARG A 210 1.10 -3.01 -23.83
CA ARG A 210 0.09 -2.97 -24.90
C ARG A 210 0.69 -2.80 -26.29
N ASP A 211 1.89 -2.23 -26.36
CA ASP A 211 2.57 -1.91 -27.64
C ASP A 211 3.47 -3.07 -28.12
N ARG A 212 3.42 -4.24 -27.46
CA ARG A 212 4.15 -5.47 -27.83
C ARG A 212 3.23 -6.55 -28.33
#